data_dca7ac6d4bee95a6cba0ff6776a04347
#
_entry.id   dca7ac6d4bee95a6cba0ff6776a04347
#
_cell.length_a   1.000
_cell.length_b   1.000
_cell.length_c   1.000
_cell.angle_alpha   90.00
_cell.angle_beta   90.00
_cell.angle_gamma   90.00
#
_symmetry.space_group_name_H-M   'P 1'
#
loop_
_entity.id
_entity.type
_entity.pdbx_description
1 polymer ?
#
loop_
_entity_poly.entity_id
_entity_poly.type
_entity_poly.pdbx_seq_one_letter_code
_entity_poly.pdbx_strand_id
1 'polypeptide(L)'
;NELVQVGMVRNQTQWMLDILNDPAKTGVVIVSAPEEMPVAETIELADRLNTETKVDLAAGIVNRVLPELFTEREEALFESLRTPERIEVLSAGADGDVTPVFDAAELAVTLRRTRAEHLATLRRALDPTLALLYVPYLFTRSHGARATRKVAELLAEEL
;
A
#
# COMPACT_ATOMS: atom_id res chain seq x y z
N ASN A 1 -0.87 20.71 25.74
CA ASN A 1 -1.73 21.49 26.66
C ASN A 1 -0.99 22.09 27.85
N GLU A 2 0.16 21.54 28.25
CA GLU A 2 0.92 22.03 29.43
C GLU A 2 1.60 23.38 29.24
N LEU A 3 1.86 23.77 27.99
CA LEU A 3 2.58 25.01 27.66
C LEU A 3 1.69 26.26 27.50
N VAL A 4 0.35 26.10 27.48
CA VAL A 4 -0.58 27.22 27.25
C VAL A 4 -1.63 27.26 28.34
N GLN A 5 -1.34 28.03 29.40
CA GLN A 5 -2.22 28.07 30.58
C GLN A 5 -3.19 29.26 30.65
N VAL A 6 -3.18 30.22 29.74
CA VAL A 6 -3.92 31.49 29.90
C VAL A 6 -4.75 31.87 28.67
N GLY A 7 -6.03 32.18 28.90
CA GLY A 7 -6.89 33.00 28.05
C GLY A 7 -7.45 32.32 26.79
N MET A 8 -7.64 33.13 25.76
CA MET A 8 -8.32 32.76 24.51
C MET A 8 -7.64 31.59 23.76
N VAL A 9 -6.32 31.49 23.84
CA VAL A 9 -5.54 30.43 23.18
C VAL A 9 -5.83 29.06 23.81
N ARG A 10 -5.97 28.99 25.14
CA ARG A 10 -6.36 27.73 25.83
C ARG A 10 -7.73 27.24 25.38
N ASN A 11 -8.70 28.14 25.27
CA ASN A 11 -10.04 27.77 24.85
C ASN A 11 -10.08 27.29 23.40
N GLN A 12 -9.32 27.93 22.53
CA GLN A 12 -9.17 27.49 21.13
C GLN A 12 -8.48 26.13 21.03
N THR A 13 -7.39 25.91 21.76
CA THR A 13 -6.67 24.63 21.80
C THR A 13 -7.58 23.51 22.34
N GLN A 14 -8.35 23.81 23.41
CA GLN A 14 -9.30 22.83 23.95
C GLN A 14 -10.38 22.47 22.94
N TRP A 15 -10.98 23.44 22.28
CA TRP A 15 -11.97 23.20 21.23
C TRP A 15 -11.41 22.36 20.08
N MET A 16 -10.16 22.61 19.63
CA MET A 16 -9.50 21.80 18.60
C MET A 16 -9.29 20.35 19.07
N LEU A 17 -8.85 20.16 20.32
CA LEU A 17 -8.68 18.82 20.90
C LEU A 17 -10.03 18.10 21.04
N ASP A 18 -11.10 18.80 21.42
CA ASP A 18 -12.42 18.23 21.52
C ASP A 18 -12.94 17.73 20.16
N ILE A 19 -12.64 18.45 19.06
CA ILE A 19 -12.97 17.99 17.70
C ILE A 19 -12.14 16.75 17.34
N LEU A 20 -10.82 16.80 17.56
CA LEU A 20 -9.91 15.70 17.21
C LEU A 20 -10.21 14.41 17.97
N ASN A 21 -10.66 14.52 19.24
CA ASN A 21 -10.98 13.40 20.08
C ASN A 21 -12.45 12.91 19.96
N ASP A 22 -13.25 13.55 19.14
CA ASP A 22 -14.65 13.16 18.91
C ASP A 22 -14.74 12.22 17.70
N PRO A 23 -14.94 10.90 17.90
CA PRO A 23 -14.97 9.93 16.79
C PRO A 23 -16.17 10.13 15.84
N ALA A 24 -17.18 10.91 16.25
CA ALA A 24 -18.28 11.29 15.36
C ALA A 24 -17.88 12.41 14.37
N LYS A 25 -16.76 13.08 14.61
CA LYS A 25 -16.30 14.22 13.78
C LYS A 25 -14.95 14.00 13.14
N THR A 26 -14.10 13.19 13.75
CA THR A 26 -12.71 13.01 13.32
C THR A 26 -12.33 11.54 13.33
N GLY A 27 -11.77 11.09 12.24
CA GLY A 27 -11.11 9.80 12.10
C GLY A 27 -9.78 9.96 11.36
N VAL A 28 -8.79 9.16 11.75
CA VAL A 28 -7.51 9.09 11.05
C VAL A 28 -7.57 8.01 9.99
N VAL A 29 -7.07 8.32 8.81
CA VAL A 29 -6.80 7.33 7.76
C VAL A 29 -5.28 7.23 7.59
N ILE A 30 -4.71 6.05 7.84
CA ILE A 30 -3.29 5.81 7.61
C ILE A 30 -3.10 5.34 6.18
N VAL A 31 -2.14 5.95 5.47
CA VAL A 31 -1.76 5.53 4.12
C VAL A 31 -0.36 4.93 4.18
N SER A 32 -0.24 3.67 3.75
CA SER A 32 1.02 2.92 3.73
C SER A 32 1.35 2.40 2.33
N ALA A 33 2.59 1.97 2.12
CA ALA A 33 2.99 1.16 0.97
C ALA A 33 3.30 -0.28 1.45
N PRO A 34 3.16 -1.31 0.58
CA PRO A 34 3.47 -2.70 0.95
C PRO A 34 4.99 -2.97 0.89
N GLU A 35 5.75 -2.22 1.65
CA GLU A 35 7.21 -2.26 1.76
C GLU A 35 7.60 -2.38 3.24
N GLU A 36 8.77 -2.93 3.54
CA GLU A 36 9.20 -3.30 4.90
C GLU A 36 9.07 -2.13 5.90
N MET A 37 9.74 -1.00 5.62
CA MET A 37 9.72 0.15 6.54
C MET A 37 8.33 0.79 6.67
N PRO A 38 7.61 1.14 5.59
CA PRO A 38 6.27 1.70 5.69
C PRO A 38 5.30 0.80 6.47
N VAL A 39 5.39 -0.51 6.32
CA VAL A 39 4.56 -1.46 7.06
C VAL A 39 4.91 -1.45 8.55
N ALA A 40 6.20 -1.49 8.90
CA ALA A 40 6.65 -1.43 10.29
C ALA A 40 6.22 -0.12 10.97
N GLU A 41 6.44 1.02 10.31
CA GLU A 41 6.04 2.35 10.80
C GLU A 41 4.52 2.48 10.93
N THR A 42 3.75 1.89 10.01
CA THR A 42 2.28 1.90 10.08
C THR A 42 1.76 1.11 11.28
N ILE A 43 2.35 -0.06 11.56
CA ILE A 43 1.99 -0.87 12.72
C ILE A 43 2.29 -0.12 14.02
N GLU A 44 3.47 0.47 14.12
CA GLU A 44 3.84 1.29 15.29
C GLU A 44 2.91 2.50 15.46
N LEU A 45 2.62 3.21 14.36
CA LEU A 45 1.71 4.37 14.40
C LEU A 45 0.30 3.97 14.83
N ALA A 46 -0.23 2.87 14.32
CA ALA A 46 -1.54 2.37 14.70
C ALA A 46 -1.60 2.00 16.19
N ASP A 47 -0.57 1.33 16.71
CA ASP A 47 -0.46 1.01 18.14
C ASP A 47 -0.41 2.28 19.00
N ARG A 48 0.41 3.26 18.62
CA ARG A 48 0.50 4.54 19.34
C ARG A 48 -0.78 5.35 19.27
N LEU A 49 -1.49 5.38 18.15
CA LEU A 49 -2.79 6.03 18.06
C LEU A 49 -3.78 5.41 19.06
N ASN A 50 -3.82 4.09 19.13
CA ASN A 50 -4.73 3.36 20.02
C ASN A 50 -4.36 3.50 21.49
N THR A 51 -3.08 3.59 21.85
CA THR A 51 -2.61 3.56 23.24
C THR A 51 -2.39 4.96 23.83
N GLU A 52 -1.91 5.91 23.01
CA GLU A 52 -1.50 7.24 23.49
C GLU A 52 -2.56 8.33 23.19
N THR A 53 -3.55 8.05 22.33
CA THR A 53 -4.53 9.05 21.90
C THR A 53 -5.98 8.57 22.08
N LYS A 54 -6.93 9.49 21.85
CA LYS A 54 -8.36 9.18 21.76
C LYS A 54 -8.88 9.32 20.33
N VAL A 55 -7.98 9.51 19.39
CA VAL A 55 -8.35 9.71 17.99
C VAL A 55 -8.68 8.35 17.38
N ASP A 56 -9.82 8.28 16.71
CA ASP A 56 -10.28 7.05 16.06
C ASP A 56 -9.47 6.74 14.79
N LEU A 57 -9.03 5.48 14.65
CA LEU A 57 -8.42 4.99 13.42
C LEU A 57 -9.54 4.42 12.52
N ALA A 58 -10.01 5.24 11.57
CA ALA A 58 -11.17 4.96 10.76
C ALA A 58 -10.90 3.96 9.62
N ALA A 59 -9.73 4.03 8.99
CA ALA A 59 -9.33 3.14 7.89
C ALA A 59 -7.82 3.13 7.67
N GLY A 60 -7.35 2.09 6.99
CA GLY A 60 -6.04 2.03 6.37
C GLY A 60 -6.14 2.00 4.84
N ILE A 61 -5.21 2.64 4.14
CA ILE A 61 -5.09 2.56 2.68
C ILE A 61 -3.71 2.01 2.35
N VAL A 62 -3.65 0.88 1.68
CA VAL A 62 -2.40 0.36 1.12
C VAL A 62 -2.28 0.83 -0.32
N ASN A 63 -1.37 1.76 -0.53
CA ASN A 63 -1.10 2.36 -1.83
C ASN A 63 -0.01 1.59 -2.58
N ARG A 64 -0.02 1.64 -3.92
CA ARG A 64 1.00 1.03 -4.79
C ARG A 64 1.07 -0.49 -4.70
N VAL A 65 -0.06 -1.13 -4.50
CA VAL A 65 -0.15 -2.60 -4.53
C VAL A 65 0.14 -3.09 -5.94
N LEU A 66 1.14 -3.96 -6.09
CA LEU A 66 1.46 -4.52 -7.41
C LEU A 66 0.37 -5.52 -7.82
N PRO A 67 -0.15 -5.41 -9.05
CA PRO A 67 -1.11 -6.39 -9.56
C PRO A 67 -0.45 -7.76 -9.71
N GLU A 68 -1.25 -8.79 -9.69
CA GLU A 68 -0.86 -10.13 -10.08
C GLU A 68 -0.68 -10.16 -11.60
N LEU A 69 0.56 -10.33 -12.04
CA LEU A 69 0.92 -10.34 -13.46
C LEU A 69 0.77 -11.73 -14.07
N PHE A 70 0.94 -12.77 -13.28
CA PHE A 70 0.91 -14.17 -13.67
C PHE A 70 0.11 -14.99 -12.67
N THR A 71 -0.69 -15.90 -13.18
CA THR A 71 -1.30 -16.97 -12.36
C THR A 71 -0.22 -17.98 -11.95
N GLU A 72 -0.47 -18.78 -10.91
CA GLU A 72 0.47 -19.86 -10.49
C GLU A 72 0.88 -20.78 -11.64
N ARG A 73 -0.07 -21.08 -12.57
CA ARG A 73 0.22 -21.90 -13.74
C ARG A 73 1.14 -21.21 -14.73
N GLU A 74 0.99 -19.90 -14.92
CA GLU A 74 1.84 -19.10 -15.81
C GLU A 74 3.22 -18.90 -15.19
N GLU A 75 3.33 -18.72 -13.87
CA GLU A 75 4.61 -18.71 -13.17
C GLU A 75 5.36 -20.05 -13.34
N ALA A 76 4.68 -21.18 -13.17
CA ALA A 76 5.28 -22.48 -13.39
C ALA A 76 5.74 -22.70 -14.85
N LEU A 77 4.96 -22.20 -15.81
CA LEU A 77 5.36 -22.21 -17.23
C LEU A 77 6.59 -21.33 -17.46
N PHE A 78 6.57 -20.12 -16.93
CA PHE A 78 7.67 -19.17 -17.01
C PHE A 78 8.98 -19.78 -16.49
N GLU A 79 8.96 -20.39 -15.29
CA GLU A 79 10.13 -21.07 -14.73
C GLU A 79 10.62 -22.20 -15.64
N SER A 80 9.70 -22.96 -16.25
CA SER A 80 10.07 -24.02 -17.19
C SER A 80 10.76 -23.52 -18.47
N LEU A 81 10.48 -22.28 -18.88
CA LEU A 81 11.05 -21.66 -20.10
C LEU A 81 12.43 -21.04 -19.87
N ARG A 82 12.89 -20.90 -18.64
CA ARG A 82 14.16 -20.24 -18.30
C ARG A 82 15.41 -21.10 -18.48
N THR A 83 15.31 -22.27 -19.11
CA THR A 83 16.53 -23.04 -19.43
C THR A 83 17.29 -22.40 -20.60
N PRO A 84 18.63 -22.47 -20.60
CA PRO A 84 19.45 -21.87 -21.66
C PRO A 84 19.02 -22.29 -23.08
N GLU A 85 18.69 -23.57 -23.25
CA GLU A 85 18.31 -24.14 -24.53
C GLU A 85 16.97 -23.54 -25.03
N ARG A 86 16.03 -23.31 -24.12
CA ARG A 86 14.72 -22.73 -24.48
C ARG A 86 14.81 -21.24 -24.73
N ILE A 87 15.65 -20.52 -23.97
CA ILE A 87 15.93 -19.11 -24.21
C ILE A 87 16.56 -18.91 -25.57
N GLU A 88 17.49 -19.79 -25.99
CA GLU A 88 18.11 -19.74 -27.34
C GLU A 88 17.05 -19.94 -28.42
N VAL A 89 16.19 -20.94 -28.29
CA VAL A 89 15.09 -21.19 -29.25
C VAL A 89 14.13 -20.02 -29.34
N LEU A 90 13.74 -19.45 -28.18
CA LEU A 90 12.84 -18.31 -28.11
C LEU A 90 13.48 -17.04 -28.71
N SER A 91 14.75 -16.81 -28.43
CA SER A 91 15.53 -15.69 -29.01
C SER A 91 15.61 -15.79 -30.51
N ALA A 92 15.87 -16.99 -31.06
CA ALA A 92 15.86 -17.21 -32.49
C ALA A 92 14.47 -16.98 -33.13
N GLY A 93 13.41 -17.39 -32.43
CA GLY A 93 12.02 -17.18 -32.90
C GLY A 93 11.56 -15.72 -32.84
N ALA A 94 12.08 -14.95 -31.87
CA ALA A 94 11.77 -13.54 -31.65
C ALA A 94 12.62 -12.57 -32.43
N ASP A 95 13.60 -13.08 -33.20
CA ASP A 95 14.61 -12.28 -33.92
C ASP A 95 15.36 -11.28 -32.98
N GLY A 96 15.63 -11.73 -31.74
CA GLY A 96 16.30 -10.92 -30.70
C GLY A 96 16.50 -11.65 -29.39
N ASP A 97 17.39 -11.13 -28.53
CA ASP A 97 17.66 -11.66 -27.22
C ASP A 97 16.44 -11.45 -26.27
N VAL A 98 15.84 -12.54 -25.81
CA VAL A 98 14.70 -12.49 -24.88
C VAL A 98 15.12 -12.52 -23.41
N THR A 99 16.41 -12.72 -23.09
CA THR A 99 16.93 -12.78 -21.71
C THR A 99 16.48 -11.59 -20.86
N PRO A 100 16.56 -10.33 -21.33
CA PRO A 100 16.13 -9.18 -20.53
C PRO A 100 14.64 -9.20 -20.18
N VAL A 101 13.80 -9.82 -21.02
CA VAL A 101 12.35 -9.97 -20.75
C VAL A 101 12.14 -10.96 -19.60
N PHE A 102 12.88 -12.08 -19.60
CA PHE A 102 12.83 -13.06 -18.53
C PHE A 102 13.34 -12.50 -17.20
N ASP A 103 14.43 -11.74 -17.22
CA ASP A 103 14.97 -11.08 -16.03
C ASP A 103 13.99 -10.06 -15.45
N ALA A 104 13.34 -9.28 -16.30
CA ALA A 104 12.34 -8.32 -15.89
C ALA A 104 11.09 -8.99 -15.29
N ALA A 105 10.64 -10.11 -15.87
CA ALA A 105 9.51 -10.89 -15.37
C ALA A 105 9.84 -11.53 -14.01
N GLU A 106 11.01 -12.12 -13.83
CA GLU A 106 11.48 -12.65 -12.54
C GLU A 106 11.51 -11.58 -11.46
N LEU A 107 12.06 -10.42 -11.77
CA LEU A 107 12.08 -9.28 -10.85
C LEU A 107 10.65 -8.87 -10.46
N ALA A 108 9.74 -8.81 -11.41
CA ALA A 108 8.35 -8.43 -11.16
C ALA A 108 7.64 -9.44 -10.25
N VAL A 109 7.82 -10.75 -10.50
CA VAL A 109 7.27 -11.82 -9.64
C VAL A 109 7.85 -11.75 -8.23
N THR A 110 9.17 -11.61 -8.11
CA THR A 110 9.86 -11.51 -6.81
C THR A 110 9.37 -10.30 -6.01
N LEU A 111 9.32 -9.13 -6.63
CA LEU A 111 8.81 -7.92 -5.97
C LEU A 111 7.34 -8.07 -5.54
N ARG A 112 6.52 -8.70 -6.37
CA ARG A 112 5.11 -8.95 -6.03
C ARG A 112 4.97 -9.86 -4.83
N ARG A 113 5.73 -10.95 -4.77
CA ARG A 113 5.73 -11.91 -3.63
C ARG A 113 6.17 -11.22 -2.35
N THR A 114 7.30 -10.51 -2.36
CA THR A 114 7.80 -9.78 -1.18
C THR A 114 6.78 -8.75 -0.68
N ARG A 115 6.15 -8.00 -1.58
CA ARG A 115 5.13 -7.03 -1.20
C ARG A 115 3.86 -7.69 -0.67
N ALA A 116 3.49 -8.85 -1.17
CA ALA A 116 2.37 -9.63 -0.64
C ALA A 116 2.64 -10.12 0.79
N GLU A 117 3.88 -10.50 1.11
CA GLU A 117 4.29 -10.87 2.48
C GLU A 117 4.20 -9.68 3.44
N HIS A 118 4.67 -8.50 3.03
CA HIS A 118 4.54 -7.27 3.82
C HIS A 118 3.08 -6.89 4.04
N LEU A 119 2.24 -7.02 3.01
CA LEU A 119 0.81 -6.79 3.10
C LEU A 119 0.14 -7.76 4.09
N ALA A 120 0.48 -9.03 4.02
CA ALA A 120 -0.02 -10.03 4.96
C ALA A 120 0.43 -9.75 6.41
N THR A 121 1.64 -9.23 6.59
CA THR A 121 2.16 -8.80 7.90
C THR A 121 1.36 -7.61 8.44
N LEU A 122 1.13 -6.59 7.61
CA LEU A 122 0.29 -5.43 7.98
C LEU A 122 -1.12 -5.87 8.38
N ARG A 123 -1.78 -6.71 7.56
CA ARG A 123 -3.14 -7.17 7.82
C ARG A 123 -3.27 -7.96 9.11
N ARG A 124 -2.25 -8.76 9.47
CA ARG A 124 -2.25 -9.54 10.72
C ARG A 124 -2.02 -8.70 11.96
N ALA A 125 -1.31 -7.58 11.83
CA ALA A 125 -0.96 -6.71 12.95
C ALA A 125 -2.05 -5.65 13.25
N LEU A 126 -2.83 -5.26 12.25
CA LEU A 126 -3.93 -4.31 12.44
C LEU A 126 -5.19 -5.00 12.95
N ASP A 127 -6.08 -4.22 13.60
CA ASP A 127 -7.39 -4.70 14.03
C ASP A 127 -8.14 -5.36 12.86
N PRO A 128 -8.68 -6.59 13.03
CA PRO A 128 -9.41 -7.28 11.98
C PRO A 128 -10.65 -6.53 11.47
N THR A 129 -11.23 -5.66 12.29
CA THR A 129 -12.41 -4.87 11.95
C THR A 129 -12.07 -3.58 11.21
N LEU A 130 -10.80 -3.17 11.22
CA LEU A 130 -10.35 -1.98 10.49
C LEU A 130 -10.51 -2.20 8.98
N ALA A 131 -11.22 -1.28 8.34
CA ALA A 131 -11.31 -1.25 6.87
C ALA A 131 -9.91 -1.01 6.27
N LEU A 132 -9.47 -1.93 5.40
CA LEU A 132 -8.19 -1.83 4.71
C LEU A 132 -8.46 -1.82 3.21
N LEU A 133 -8.27 -0.65 2.59
CA LEU A 133 -8.52 -0.38 1.19
C LEU A 133 -7.21 -0.50 0.39
N TYR A 134 -7.30 -0.92 -0.87
CA TYR A 134 -6.13 -1.18 -1.71
C TYR A 134 -6.13 -0.31 -2.96
N VAL A 135 -5.07 0.44 -3.17
CA VAL A 135 -4.85 1.22 -4.39
C VAL A 135 -3.74 0.56 -5.20
N PRO A 136 -4.02 0.06 -6.40
CA PRO A 136 -3.02 -0.59 -7.23
C PRO A 136 -1.96 0.39 -7.71
N TYR A 137 -0.78 -0.13 -8.04
CA TYR A 137 0.28 0.64 -8.66
C TYR A 137 -0.18 1.12 -10.04
N LEU A 138 -0.29 2.42 -10.21
CA LEU A 138 -0.67 3.02 -11.48
C LEU A 138 0.57 3.15 -12.38
N PHE A 139 0.76 2.25 -13.33
CA PHE A 139 1.86 2.28 -14.31
C PHE A 139 1.73 3.45 -15.29
N THR A 140 1.47 4.64 -14.79
CA THR A 140 1.30 5.86 -15.58
C THR A 140 2.26 6.94 -15.12
N ARG A 141 2.81 7.68 -16.07
CA ARG A 141 3.61 8.89 -15.80
C ARG A 141 2.74 10.13 -15.59
N SER A 142 1.42 9.99 -15.70
CA SER A 142 0.50 11.11 -15.51
C SER A 142 0.38 11.45 -14.02
N HIS A 143 0.64 12.70 -13.69
CA HIS A 143 0.41 13.30 -12.38
C HIS A 143 -0.70 14.35 -12.47
N GLY A 144 -1.30 14.73 -11.33
CA GLY A 144 -2.34 15.75 -11.24
C GLY A 144 -3.76 15.18 -11.31
N ALA A 145 -4.73 16.01 -11.69
CA ALA A 145 -6.17 15.74 -11.55
C ALA A 145 -6.64 14.41 -12.15
N ARG A 146 -6.04 13.96 -13.25
CA ARG A 146 -6.40 12.65 -13.87
C ARG A 146 -6.01 11.48 -12.97
N ALA A 147 -4.78 11.49 -12.43
CA ALA A 147 -4.33 10.45 -11.52
C ALA A 147 -5.14 10.45 -10.22
N THR A 148 -5.42 11.62 -9.66
CA THR A 148 -6.26 11.77 -8.47
C THR A 148 -7.68 11.22 -8.70
N ARG A 149 -8.29 11.52 -9.85
CA ARG A 149 -9.60 10.96 -10.20
C ARG A 149 -9.56 9.44 -10.29
N LYS A 150 -8.53 8.87 -10.92
CA LYS A 150 -8.39 7.42 -11.01
C LYS A 150 -8.24 6.76 -9.64
N VAL A 151 -7.47 7.36 -8.73
CA VAL A 151 -7.38 6.87 -7.34
C VAL A 151 -8.73 6.97 -6.64
N ALA A 152 -9.48 8.06 -6.81
CA ALA A 152 -10.80 8.22 -6.22
C ALA A 152 -11.80 7.16 -6.74
N GLU A 153 -11.77 6.86 -8.05
CA GLU A 153 -12.59 5.79 -8.64
C GLU A 153 -12.26 4.43 -8.02
N LEU A 154 -10.97 4.09 -7.91
CA LEU A 154 -10.51 2.83 -7.32
C LEU A 154 -10.90 2.70 -5.85
N LEU A 155 -10.77 3.76 -5.06
CA LEU A 155 -11.20 3.75 -3.66
C LEU A 155 -12.73 3.63 -3.52
N ALA A 156 -13.49 4.20 -4.46
CA ALA A 156 -14.95 4.05 -4.46
C ALA A 156 -15.42 2.63 -4.83
N GLU A 157 -14.61 1.87 -5.55
CA GLU A 157 -14.88 0.45 -5.87
C GLU A 157 -14.62 -0.47 -4.66
N GLU A 158 -13.80 -0.04 -3.69
CA GLU A 158 -13.45 -0.79 -2.47
C GLU A 158 -14.41 -0.50 -1.28
N LEU A 159 -15.23 0.55 -1.35
CA LEU A 159 -16.19 0.98 -0.32
C LEU A 159 -17.58 0.40 -0.56
#